data_d1634b99437d938513ce0fbfb2a37e3f
#
_entry.id   d1634b99437d938513ce0fbfb2a37e3f
#
_cell.length_a   1.000
_cell.length_b   1.000
_cell.length_c   1.000
_cell.angle_alpha   90.00
_cell.angle_beta   90.00
_cell.angle_gamma   90.00
#
_symmetry.space_group_name_H-M   'P 1'
#
loop_
_entity.id
_entity.type
_entity.pdbx_description
1 polymer ?
#
loop_
_entity_poly.entity_id
_entity_poly.type
_entity_poly.pdbx_seq_one_letter_code
_entity_poly.pdbx_strand_id
1 'polypeptide(L)'
;GDYQIKVFAKDSSGNQAEKEITVHVKEKPKQELSAAKIYHGGGKVICIDAGHQARGNSSLEPNGPGSSTMKAKVTTGATGCVTGKTESQINLEVALKLQEALSNQGYTVVMCRTSQNVDLSNAQRAQMANEANADAFIRLHCDSSESSSSTGTLTLAPSTSNRYCASIASQSQSLSKSIVNNICKATGSRNRGVSIVDNMTGLNWSKVPVTIVEMGFLSNPGEDRLLSSEDYQNKIVQGIVNGIGEYLS
;
A
#
# COMPACT_ATOMS: atom_id res chain seq x y z
N GLY A 1 11.68 -23.15 16.93
CA GLY A 1 12.02 -24.58 16.94
C GLY A 1 13.51 -24.80 16.99
N ASP A 2 13.97 -25.97 17.47
CA ASP A 2 15.37 -26.34 17.59
C ASP A 2 15.76 -27.24 16.41
N TYR A 3 16.87 -26.89 15.76
CA TYR A 3 17.42 -27.65 14.64
C TYR A 3 18.81 -28.17 15.02
N GLN A 4 19.03 -29.47 14.80
CA GLN A 4 20.35 -30.10 14.94
C GLN A 4 21.07 -30.03 13.61
N ILE A 5 22.23 -29.39 13.58
CA ILE A 5 23.07 -29.28 12.37
C ILE A 5 24.36 -30.06 12.65
N LYS A 6 24.65 -31.07 11.84
CA LYS A 6 25.94 -31.78 11.84
C LYS A 6 26.87 -31.15 10.82
N VAL A 7 28.00 -30.69 11.30
CA VAL A 7 29.06 -30.12 10.45
C VAL A 7 30.19 -31.13 10.35
N PHE A 8 30.56 -31.49 9.13
CA PHE A 8 31.67 -32.39 8.85
C PHE A 8 32.82 -31.62 8.21
N ALA A 9 33.99 -31.81 8.70
CA ALA A 9 35.22 -31.30 8.11
C ALA A 9 36.15 -32.48 7.77
N LYS A 10 36.78 -32.44 6.61
CA LYS A 10 37.79 -33.42 6.19
C LYS A 10 39.01 -32.66 5.68
N ASP A 11 40.21 -33.01 6.18
CA ASP A 11 41.45 -32.44 5.70
C ASP A 11 42.00 -33.20 4.45
N SER A 12 43.08 -32.67 3.86
CA SER A 12 43.73 -33.26 2.69
C SER A 12 44.41 -34.61 2.98
N SER A 13 44.59 -34.94 4.25
CA SER A 13 45.19 -36.20 4.71
C SER A 13 44.12 -37.27 5.03
N GLY A 14 42.84 -36.90 4.87
CA GLY A 14 41.72 -37.83 5.07
C GLY A 14 41.18 -37.86 6.50
N ASN A 15 41.73 -37.07 7.43
CA ASN A 15 41.17 -36.96 8.79
C ASN A 15 39.82 -36.27 8.75
N GLN A 16 38.89 -36.75 9.56
CA GLN A 16 37.54 -36.21 9.63
C GLN A 16 37.24 -35.74 11.04
N ALA A 17 36.55 -34.59 11.13
CA ALA A 17 35.98 -34.08 12.38
C ALA A 17 34.47 -33.84 12.20
N GLU A 18 33.70 -34.20 13.19
CA GLU A 18 32.26 -33.96 13.25
C GLU A 18 31.94 -33.06 14.44
N LYS A 19 31.06 -32.11 14.26
CA LYS A 19 30.52 -31.29 15.34
C LYS A 19 29.02 -31.14 15.16
N GLU A 20 28.29 -31.41 16.20
CA GLU A 20 26.86 -31.17 16.26
C GLU A 20 26.59 -29.79 16.91
N ILE A 21 25.75 -28.99 16.27
CA ILE A 21 25.39 -27.64 16.71
C ILE A 21 23.85 -27.58 16.80
N THR A 22 23.34 -27.20 17.96
CA THR A 22 21.91 -26.91 18.09
C THR A 22 21.66 -25.45 17.76
N VAL A 23 20.87 -25.20 16.70
CA VAL A 23 20.44 -23.85 16.34
C VAL A 23 19.04 -23.63 16.90
N HIS A 24 18.92 -22.75 17.86
CA HIS A 24 17.65 -22.34 18.42
C HIS A 24 17.04 -21.21 17.54
N VAL A 25 16.13 -21.55 16.65
CA VAL A 25 15.36 -20.54 15.91
C VAL A 25 14.22 -20.07 16.82
N LYS A 26 14.42 -18.93 17.43
CA LYS A 26 13.32 -18.21 18.09
C LYS A 26 12.40 -17.69 16.99
N GLU A 27 11.11 -18.02 17.06
CA GLU A 27 10.13 -17.27 16.30
C GLU A 27 10.34 -15.80 16.66
N LYS A 28 10.51 -14.96 15.63
CA LYS A 28 10.42 -13.52 15.86
C LYS A 28 9.08 -13.29 16.56
N PRO A 29 9.06 -12.61 17.72
CA PRO A 29 7.77 -12.28 18.33
C PRO A 29 6.92 -11.69 17.21
N LYS A 30 5.69 -12.20 17.02
CA LYS A 30 4.69 -11.53 16.17
C LYS A 30 4.68 -10.11 16.70
N GLN A 31 5.30 -9.20 15.93
CA GLN A 31 5.24 -7.79 16.22
C GLN A 31 3.73 -7.53 16.15
N GLU A 32 3.09 -7.30 17.29
CA GLU A 32 1.71 -6.82 17.29
C GLU A 32 1.76 -5.60 16.38
N LEU A 33 1.22 -5.75 15.18
CA LEU A 33 1.05 -4.65 14.23
C LEU A 33 0.28 -3.63 15.04
N SER A 34 0.90 -2.52 15.36
CA SER A 34 0.34 -1.46 16.19
C SER A 34 -1.03 -1.14 15.60
N ALA A 35 -2.05 -1.48 16.32
CA ALA A 35 -3.36 -1.90 15.90
C ALA A 35 -3.90 -1.13 14.71
N ALA A 36 -4.08 -1.82 13.59
CA ALA A 36 -4.98 -1.37 12.53
C ALA A 36 -6.29 -0.97 13.20
N LYS A 37 -6.74 0.26 13.01
CA LYS A 37 -7.99 0.69 13.60
C LYS A 37 -9.14 0.13 12.77
N ILE A 38 -9.99 -0.71 13.38
CA ILE A 38 -11.11 -1.36 12.70
C ILE A 38 -12.40 -0.63 13.05
N TYR A 39 -13.15 -0.26 12.04
CA TYR A 39 -14.50 0.29 12.12
C TYR A 39 -15.47 -0.79 11.64
N HIS A 40 -16.15 -1.43 12.57
CA HIS A 40 -17.00 -2.58 12.28
C HIS A 40 -18.29 -2.16 11.59
N GLY A 41 -18.53 -2.75 10.41
CA GLY A 41 -19.81 -2.77 9.69
C GLY A 41 -20.28 -4.21 9.49
N GLY A 42 -21.44 -4.41 8.88
CA GLY A 42 -21.98 -5.73 8.55
C GLY A 42 -21.61 -6.21 7.14
N GLY A 43 -20.93 -5.38 6.35
CA GLY A 43 -20.66 -5.63 4.94
C GLY A 43 -19.23 -6.07 4.64
N LYS A 44 -18.86 -5.97 3.36
CA LYS A 44 -17.52 -6.24 2.85
C LYS A 44 -16.43 -5.46 3.60
N VAL A 45 -15.23 -6.02 3.63
CA VAL A 45 -14.08 -5.45 4.32
C VAL A 45 -13.22 -4.63 3.37
N ILE A 46 -13.05 -3.35 3.64
CA ILE A 46 -12.18 -2.45 2.87
C ILE A 46 -11.00 -2.04 3.74
N CYS A 47 -9.78 -2.34 3.28
CA CYS A 47 -8.58 -1.83 3.93
C CYS A 47 -8.12 -0.55 3.25
N ILE A 48 -7.85 0.50 4.04
CA ILE A 48 -7.38 1.80 3.56
C ILE A 48 -5.98 2.05 4.10
N ASP A 49 -5.04 2.31 3.21
CA ASP A 49 -3.70 2.77 3.52
C ASP A 49 -3.52 4.22 3.07
N ALA A 50 -3.40 5.14 4.02
CA ALA A 50 -2.86 6.46 3.74
C ALA A 50 -1.35 6.33 3.53
N GLY A 51 -0.88 6.40 2.29
CA GLY A 51 0.52 6.23 1.92
C GLY A 51 1.45 7.17 2.68
N HIS A 52 2.70 6.74 2.86
CA HIS A 52 3.72 7.46 3.64
C HIS A 52 3.35 7.69 5.12
N GLN A 53 4.10 8.51 5.80
CA GLN A 53 3.95 8.92 7.22
C GLN A 53 4.84 10.13 7.49
N ALA A 54 4.79 10.72 8.69
CA ALA A 54 5.55 11.94 9.01
C ALA A 54 7.05 11.81 8.73
N ARG A 55 7.63 10.63 8.97
CA ARG A 55 9.06 10.36 8.75
C ARG A 55 9.22 9.09 7.95
N GLY A 56 10.04 9.16 6.90
CA GLY A 56 10.48 7.96 6.16
C GLY A 56 11.30 7.03 7.04
N ASN A 57 11.36 5.76 6.67
CA ASN A 57 12.22 4.75 7.27
C ASN A 57 13.07 4.11 6.17
N SER A 58 14.36 4.48 6.13
CA SER A 58 15.32 4.00 5.14
C SER A 58 15.85 2.59 5.40
N SER A 59 15.52 1.98 6.56
CA SER A 59 15.81 0.56 6.79
C SER A 59 15.19 -0.27 5.67
N LEU A 60 15.85 -1.35 5.31
CA LEU A 60 15.45 -2.15 4.15
C LEU A 60 14.45 -3.25 4.52
N GLU A 61 13.57 -3.56 3.58
CA GLU A 61 12.68 -4.72 3.59
C GLU A 61 12.69 -5.40 2.22
N PRO A 62 12.39 -6.71 2.12
CA PRO A 62 12.27 -7.40 0.84
C PRO A 62 11.13 -6.82 -0.01
N ASN A 63 11.39 -6.61 -1.30
CA ASN A 63 10.39 -6.08 -2.25
C ASN A 63 9.17 -7.00 -2.47
N GLY A 64 9.22 -8.22 -1.98
CA GLY A 64 8.16 -9.22 -2.00
C GLY A 64 8.58 -10.45 -1.20
N PRO A 65 7.67 -11.37 -0.89
CA PRO A 65 7.98 -12.58 -0.12
C PRO A 65 9.14 -13.39 -0.74
N GLY A 66 10.23 -13.58 0.01
CA GLY A 66 11.42 -14.30 -0.48
C GLY A 66 12.28 -13.54 -1.49
N SER A 67 12.05 -12.24 -1.70
CA SER A 67 12.85 -11.42 -2.60
C SER A 67 14.23 -11.12 -2.02
N SER A 68 15.27 -11.24 -2.87
CA SER A 68 16.61 -10.72 -2.59
C SER A 68 16.74 -9.21 -2.87
N THR A 69 15.82 -8.66 -3.67
CA THR A 69 15.75 -7.22 -3.91
C THR A 69 15.19 -6.53 -2.67
N MET A 70 15.98 -5.62 -2.11
CA MET A 70 15.63 -4.88 -0.91
C MET A 70 15.23 -3.44 -1.26
N LYS A 71 14.24 -2.90 -0.56
CA LYS A 71 13.77 -1.51 -0.70
C LYS A 71 13.64 -0.85 0.66
N ALA A 72 13.67 0.49 0.69
CA ALA A 72 13.35 1.22 1.91
C ALA A 72 11.93 0.87 2.39
N LYS A 73 11.76 0.69 3.68
CA LYS A 73 10.48 0.36 4.31
C LYS A 73 9.38 1.34 3.95
N VAL A 74 9.68 2.64 3.99
CA VAL A 74 8.77 3.70 3.57
C VAL A 74 9.55 4.98 3.28
N THR A 75 9.22 5.67 2.18
CA THR A 75 9.75 6.99 1.86
C THR A 75 8.91 8.09 2.52
N THR A 76 9.42 9.32 2.55
CA THR A 76 8.68 10.48 3.06
C THR A 76 7.53 10.90 2.15
N GLY A 77 7.58 10.53 0.86
CA GLY A 77 6.66 11.02 -0.16
C GLY A 77 7.04 12.41 -0.70
N ALA A 78 6.19 12.93 -1.56
CA ALA A 78 6.33 14.25 -2.17
C ALA A 78 5.84 15.38 -1.25
N THR A 79 6.09 16.61 -1.68
CA THR A 79 5.58 17.83 -1.03
C THR A 79 4.97 18.73 -2.09
N GLY A 80 3.80 19.27 -1.80
CA GLY A 80 3.10 20.20 -2.68
C GLY A 80 3.95 21.44 -3.01
N CYS A 81 4.09 21.70 -4.30
CA CYS A 81 4.99 22.74 -4.82
C CYS A 81 4.53 24.17 -4.49
N VAL A 82 3.26 24.36 -4.11
CA VAL A 82 2.64 25.65 -3.77
C VAL A 82 2.18 25.67 -2.32
N THR A 83 1.48 24.63 -1.88
CA THR A 83 0.85 24.58 -0.56
C THR A 83 1.83 24.19 0.54
N GLY A 84 2.92 23.50 0.19
CA GLY A 84 3.86 22.94 1.15
C GLY A 84 3.29 21.76 1.96
N LYS A 85 2.04 21.34 1.70
CA LYS A 85 1.50 20.13 2.34
C LYS A 85 2.27 18.90 1.88
N THR A 86 2.60 18.01 2.81
CA THR A 86 3.23 16.75 2.45
C THR A 86 2.18 15.77 1.89
N GLU A 87 2.62 14.90 1.00
CA GLU A 87 1.81 13.82 0.47
C GLU A 87 1.16 12.99 1.59
N SER A 88 1.94 12.67 2.63
CA SER A 88 1.44 11.91 3.76
C SER A 88 0.30 12.59 4.52
N GLN A 89 0.25 13.93 4.55
CA GLN A 89 -0.84 14.70 5.13
C GLN A 89 -2.10 14.63 4.28
N ILE A 90 -1.97 14.87 2.97
CA ILE A 90 -3.10 14.80 2.03
C ILE A 90 -3.68 13.38 2.00
N ASN A 91 -2.83 12.36 1.91
CA ASN A 91 -3.26 10.96 1.93
C ASN A 91 -4.05 10.62 3.20
N LEU A 92 -3.64 11.12 4.36
CA LEU A 92 -4.35 10.89 5.62
C LEU A 92 -5.69 11.63 5.67
N GLU A 93 -5.74 12.88 5.21
CA GLU A 93 -6.98 13.67 5.14
C GLU A 93 -8.03 12.96 4.29
N VAL A 94 -7.65 12.49 3.10
CA VAL A 94 -8.55 11.73 2.20
C VAL A 94 -8.92 10.38 2.81
N ALA A 95 -7.96 9.66 3.42
CA ALA A 95 -8.21 8.35 4.03
C ALA A 95 -9.23 8.41 5.17
N LEU A 96 -9.18 9.43 6.01
CA LEU A 96 -10.13 9.60 7.12
C LEU A 96 -11.54 9.91 6.60
N LYS A 97 -11.68 10.76 5.58
CA LYS A 97 -12.96 11.03 4.92
C LYS A 97 -13.51 9.78 4.22
N LEU A 98 -12.64 9.01 3.57
CA LEU A 98 -13.01 7.76 2.91
C LEU A 98 -13.49 6.71 3.92
N GLN A 99 -12.81 6.61 5.06
CA GLN A 99 -13.22 5.71 6.15
C GLN A 99 -14.64 6.05 6.62
N GLU A 100 -14.92 7.32 6.89
CA GLU A 100 -16.26 7.76 7.32
C GLU A 100 -17.32 7.45 6.26
N ALA A 101 -17.08 7.79 5.00
CA ALA A 101 -18.01 7.55 3.90
C ALA A 101 -18.32 6.06 3.70
N LEU A 102 -17.32 5.17 3.77
CA LEU A 102 -17.51 3.74 3.65
C LEU A 102 -18.21 3.14 4.86
N SER A 103 -17.87 3.59 6.08
CA SER A 103 -18.54 3.13 7.30
C SER A 103 -20.03 3.49 7.30
N ASN A 104 -20.38 4.67 6.82
CA ASN A 104 -21.76 5.13 6.67
C ASN A 104 -22.56 4.29 5.64
N GLN A 105 -21.87 3.60 4.72
CA GLN A 105 -22.46 2.64 3.78
C GLN A 105 -22.48 1.20 4.29
N GLY A 106 -22.05 0.96 5.53
CA GLY A 106 -22.09 -0.34 6.17
C GLY A 106 -20.90 -1.25 5.88
N TYR A 107 -19.84 -0.75 5.22
CA TYR A 107 -18.59 -1.50 5.08
C TYR A 107 -17.87 -1.65 6.41
N THR A 108 -17.18 -2.77 6.60
CA THR A 108 -16.14 -2.87 7.62
C THR A 108 -14.87 -2.22 7.08
N VAL A 109 -14.34 -1.22 7.78
CA VAL A 109 -13.15 -0.49 7.33
C VAL A 109 -11.97 -0.72 8.25
N VAL A 110 -10.85 -1.12 7.66
CA VAL A 110 -9.56 -1.30 8.34
C VAL A 110 -8.59 -0.20 7.89
N MET A 111 -8.11 0.60 8.84
CA MET A 111 -7.17 1.68 8.57
C MET A 111 -5.75 1.24 8.93
N CYS A 112 -4.80 1.29 7.98
CA CYS A 112 -3.39 1.03 8.29
C CYS A 112 -2.81 2.07 9.26
N ARG A 113 -3.23 3.32 9.12
CA ARG A 113 -2.91 4.40 10.07
C ARG A 113 -4.02 5.43 10.15
N THR A 114 -4.13 6.08 11.30
CA THR A 114 -5.06 7.20 11.56
C THR A 114 -4.33 8.43 12.09
N SER A 115 -3.00 8.40 12.08
CA SER A 115 -2.15 9.51 12.49
C SER A 115 -0.89 9.58 11.64
N GLN A 116 -0.16 10.69 11.76
CA GLN A 116 1.13 10.88 11.09
C GLN A 116 2.27 10.18 11.84
N ASN A 117 2.17 10.07 13.16
CA ASN A 117 3.24 9.54 14.00
C ASN A 117 3.13 8.02 14.14
N VAL A 118 3.52 7.33 13.08
CA VAL A 118 3.61 5.86 13.00
C VAL A 118 4.95 5.47 12.37
N ASP A 119 5.37 4.22 12.56
CA ASP A 119 6.49 3.61 11.82
C ASP A 119 6.05 2.28 11.21
N LEU A 120 5.37 2.37 10.09
CA LEU A 120 4.81 1.24 9.36
C LEU A 120 5.50 1.08 8.00
N SER A 121 6.04 -0.10 7.75
CA SER A 121 6.62 -0.42 6.45
C SER A 121 5.56 -0.75 5.39
N ASN A 122 5.92 -0.70 4.11
CA ASN A 122 5.02 -1.07 3.02
C ASN A 122 4.56 -2.53 3.09
N ALA A 123 5.44 -3.44 3.51
CA ALA A 123 5.07 -4.84 3.73
C ALA A 123 4.08 -5.00 4.90
N GLN A 124 4.27 -4.28 6.00
CA GLN A 124 3.36 -4.32 7.15
C GLN A 124 1.95 -3.83 6.78
N ARG A 125 1.84 -2.76 5.97
CA ARG A 125 0.55 -2.25 5.48
C ARG A 125 -0.19 -3.29 4.66
N ALA A 126 0.51 -4.00 3.76
CA ALA A 126 -0.08 -5.10 3.00
C ALA A 126 -0.47 -6.29 3.90
N GLN A 127 0.32 -6.59 4.94
CA GLN A 127 -0.01 -7.63 5.91
C GLN A 127 -1.29 -7.31 6.68
N MET A 128 -1.53 -6.04 7.08
CA MET A 128 -2.77 -5.63 7.72
C MET A 128 -4.00 -5.92 6.84
N ALA A 129 -3.92 -5.62 5.55
CA ALA A 129 -4.99 -5.93 4.60
C ALA A 129 -5.22 -7.44 4.45
N ASN A 130 -4.13 -8.23 4.42
CA ASN A 130 -4.18 -9.69 4.34
C ASN A 130 -4.80 -10.31 5.60
N GLU A 131 -4.42 -9.86 6.79
CA GLU A 131 -4.94 -10.35 8.08
C GLU A 131 -6.43 -10.04 8.24
N ALA A 132 -6.88 -8.90 7.70
CA ALA A 132 -8.27 -8.52 7.65
C ALA A 132 -9.08 -9.30 6.60
N ASN A 133 -8.44 -10.08 5.72
CA ASN A 133 -9.05 -10.69 4.54
C ASN A 133 -9.87 -9.67 3.74
N ALA A 134 -9.26 -8.51 3.46
CA ALA A 134 -9.96 -7.40 2.83
C ALA A 134 -10.48 -7.77 1.43
N ASP A 135 -11.72 -7.40 1.11
CA ASP A 135 -12.29 -7.54 -0.23
C ASP A 135 -11.65 -6.56 -1.22
N ALA A 136 -11.14 -5.43 -0.71
CA ALA A 136 -10.33 -4.47 -1.46
C ALA A 136 -9.33 -3.75 -0.55
N PHE A 137 -8.10 -3.56 -1.04
CA PHE A 137 -7.06 -2.79 -0.39
C PHE A 137 -6.75 -1.53 -1.20
N ILE A 138 -7.11 -0.38 -0.66
CA ILE A 138 -6.97 0.94 -1.31
C ILE A 138 -5.80 1.68 -0.69
N ARG A 139 -4.75 1.92 -1.48
CA ARG A 139 -3.57 2.66 -1.06
C ARG A 139 -3.58 4.05 -1.70
N LEU A 140 -3.72 5.08 -0.89
CA LEU A 140 -3.84 6.48 -1.33
C LEU A 140 -2.46 7.13 -1.41
N HIS A 141 -2.16 7.73 -2.54
CA HIS A 141 -0.93 8.44 -2.86
C HIS A 141 -1.20 9.67 -3.72
N CYS A 142 -0.20 10.53 -3.82
CA CYS A 142 -0.13 11.62 -4.78
C CYS A 142 1.20 11.53 -5.51
N ASP A 143 1.16 11.60 -6.83
CA ASP A 143 2.33 11.51 -7.68
C ASP A 143 3.15 12.81 -7.69
N SER A 144 4.36 12.73 -8.20
CA SER A 144 5.23 13.86 -8.46
C SER A 144 6.05 13.59 -9.73
N SER A 145 6.30 14.63 -10.51
CA SER A 145 7.04 14.55 -11.76
C SER A 145 8.04 15.70 -11.85
N GLU A 146 9.12 15.50 -12.59
CA GLU A 146 10.04 16.59 -12.94
C GLU A 146 9.34 17.69 -13.77
N SER A 147 8.29 17.32 -14.50
CA SER A 147 7.48 18.27 -15.25
C SER A 147 6.32 18.81 -14.39
N SER A 148 6.32 20.11 -14.13
CA SER A 148 5.20 20.80 -13.47
C SER A 148 3.91 20.84 -14.30
N SER A 149 3.95 20.42 -15.57
CA SER A 149 2.76 20.30 -16.43
C SER A 149 2.08 18.94 -16.34
N SER A 150 2.67 17.97 -15.62
CA SER A 150 2.04 16.66 -15.40
C SER A 150 0.75 16.81 -14.62
N THR A 151 -0.34 16.18 -15.11
CA THR A 151 -1.68 16.25 -14.50
C THR A 151 -2.43 14.95 -14.66
N GLY A 152 -3.41 14.74 -13.82
CA GLY A 152 -4.40 13.67 -13.93
C GLY A 152 -4.24 12.59 -12.86
N THR A 153 -5.24 11.75 -12.78
CA THR A 153 -5.33 10.63 -11.83
C THR A 153 -4.98 9.32 -12.54
N LEU A 154 -4.21 8.47 -11.88
CA LEU A 154 -3.91 7.12 -12.32
C LEU A 154 -4.00 6.14 -11.14
N THR A 155 -4.05 4.87 -11.49
CA THR A 155 -3.93 3.79 -10.50
C THR A 155 -2.84 2.82 -10.92
N LEU A 156 -2.25 2.12 -9.96
CA LEU A 156 -1.26 1.10 -10.22
C LEU A 156 -1.77 -0.27 -9.75
N ALA A 157 -1.53 -1.27 -10.58
CA ALA A 157 -1.88 -2.66 -10.28
C ALA A 157 -0.74 -3.61 -10.71
N PRO A 158 -0.64 -4.83 -10.11
CA PRO A 158 0.34 -5.82 -10.53
C PRO A 158 -0.02 -6.44 -11.89
N SER A 159 0.99 -6.94 -12.59
CA SER A 159 0.78 -7.77 -13.79
C SER A 159 0.29 -9.17 -13.43
N THR A 160 -0.37 -9.83 -14.37
CA THR A 160 -0.77 -11.25 -14.22
C THR A 160 0.41 -12.22 -14.21
N SER A 161 1.60 -11.75 -14.55
CA SER A 161 2.86 -12.47 -14.46
C SER A 161 3.71 -12.10 -13.24
N ASN A 162 3.19 -11.26 -12.32
CA ASN A 162 3.90 -10.88 -11.11
C ASN A 162 4.22 -12.10 -10.25
N ARG A 163 5.50 -12.33 -9.97
CA ARG A 163 5.97 -13.53 -9.25
C ARG A 163 5.46 -13.66 -7.81
N TYR A 164 4.91 -12.59 -7.22
CA TYR A 164 4.51 -12.55 -5.81
C TYR A 164 3.00 -12.54 -5.61
N CYS A 165 2.26 -11.92 -6.52
CA CYS A 165 0.83 -11.65 -6.35
C CYS A 165 0.00 -11.85 -7.64
N ALA A 166 0.46 -12.70 -8.57
CA ALA A 166 -0.26 -13.01 -9.81
C ALA A 166 -1.71 -13.48 -9.58
N SER A 167 -1.95 -14.22 -8.49
CA SER A 167 -3.28 -14.76 -8.16
C SER A 167 -4.36 -13.70 -7.94
N ILE A 168 -3.97 -12.49 -7.53
CA ILE A 168 -4.88 -11.37 -7.29
C ILE A 168 -4.82 -10.31 -8.40
N ALA A 169 -3.96 -10.47 -9.39
CA ALA A 169 -3.65 -9.41 -10.35
C ALA A 169 -4.86 -8.99 -11.19
N SER A 170 -5.63 -9.93 -11.72
CA SER A 170 -6.82 -9.60 -12.52
C SER A 170 -7.86 -8.83 -11.72
N GLN A 171 -8.11 -9.22 -10.47
CA GLN A 171 -9.02 -8.52 -9.56
C GLN A 171 -8.47 -7.13 -9.19
N SER A 172 -7.16 -7.02 -8.95
CA SER A 172 -6.50 -5.74 -8.68
C SER A 172 -6.58 -4.77 -9.86
N GLN A 173 -6.44 -5.28 -11.09
CA GLN A 173 -6.60 -4.47 -12.31
C GLN A 173 -8.04 -4.02 -12.51
N SER A 174 -9.03 -4.89 -12.24
CA SER A 174 -10.45 -4.54 -12.28
C SER A 174 -10.79 -3.46 -11.24
N LEU A 175 -10.36 -3.65 -9.99
CA LEU A 175 -10.49 -2.67 -8.91
C LEU A 175 -9.86 -1.32 -9.31
N SER A 176 -8.63 -1.35 -9.81
CA SER A 176 -7.88 -0.16 -10.23
C SER A 176 -8.62 0.61 -11.33
N LYS A 177 -9.16 -0.11 -12.33
CA LYS A 177 -9.90 0.48 -13.44
C LYS A 177 -11.20 1.15 -12.96
N SER A 178 -11.95 0.47 -12.11
CA SER A 178 -13.19 1.02 -11.55
C SER A 178 -12.90 2.28 -10.72
N ILE A 179 -11.90 2.25 -9.85
CA ILE A 179 -11.51 3.38 -9.01
C ILE A 179 -11.10 4.60 -9.85
N VAL A 180 -10.16 4.46 -10.80
CA VAL A 180 -9.68 5.60 -11.58
C VAL A 180 -10.77 6.22 -12.44
N ASN A 181 -11.65 5.40 -13.03
CA ASN A 181 -12.76 5.89 -13.84
C ASN A 181 -13.74 6.73 -13.01
N ASN A 182 -14.11 6.23 -11.82
CA ASN A 182 -15.05 6.92 -10.95
C ASN A 182 -14.46 8.17 -10.30
N ILE A 183 -13.18 8.18 -9.92
CA ILE A 183 -12.50 9.41 -9.46
C ILE A 183 -12.54 10.45 -10.57
N CYS A 184 -12.12 10.11 -11.79
CA CYS A 184 -12.08 11.07 -12.88
C CYS A 184 -13.47 11.59 -13.26
N LYS A 185 -14.51 10.74 -13.18
CA LYS A 185 -15.91 11.16 -13.37
C LYS A 185 -16.36 12.16 -12.29
N ALA A 186 -15.98 11.95 -11.05
CA ALA A 186 -16.38 12.81 -9.93
C ALA A 186 -15.62 14.13 -9.88
N THR A 187 -14.33 14.11 -10.22
CA THR A 187 -13.42 15.26 -10.07
C THR A 187 -13.28 16.10 -11.35
N GLY A 188 -13.52 15.49 -12.52
CA GLY A 188 -13.16 16.07 -13.81
C GLY A 188 -11.67 15.97 -14.14
N SER A 189 -10.86 15.25 -13.34
CA SER A 189 -9.44 15.08 -13.62
C SER A 189 -9.21 14.25 -14.88
N ARG A 190 -8.04 14.48 -15.51
CA ARG A 190 -7.59 13.67 -16.64
C ARG A 190 -7.41 12.22 -16.21
N ASN A 191 -8.10 11.29 -16.86
CA ASN A 191 -7.92 9.87 -16.63
C ASN A 191 -6.64 9.38 -17.36
N ARG A 192 -5.64 8.92 -16.59
CA ARG A 192 -4.39 8.32 -17.10
C ARG A 192 -4.45 6.78 -17.11
N GLY A 193 -5.56 6.20 -16.65
CA GLY A 193 -5.77 4.76 -16.64
C GLY A 193 -5.04 4.00 -15.54
N VAL A 194 -4.84 2.73 -15.80
CA VAL A 194 -4.15 1.78 -14.90
C VAL A 194 -2.72 1.56 -15.41
N SER A 195 -1.73 1.84 -14.58
CA SER A 195 -0.33 1.52 -14.83
C SER A 195 -0.01 0.14 -14.24
N ILE A 196 0.55 -0.74 -15.04
CA ILE A 196 0.93 -2.10 -14.61
C ILE A 196 2.37 -2.07 -14.13
N VAL A 197 2.59 -2.45 -12.86
CA VAL A 197 3.90 -2.39 -12.20
C VAL A 197 4.12 -3.59 -11.28
N ASP A 198 5.34 -4.14 -11.28
CA ASP A 198 5.72 -5.34 -10.50
C ASP A 198 6.81 -5.07 -9.46
N ASN A 199 7.18 -3.81 -9.27
CA ASN A 199 8.28 -3.42 -8.40
C ASN A 199 7.84 -2.64 -7.14
N MET A 200 6.56 -2.71 -6.77
CA MET A 200 6.01 -2.03 -5.60
C MET A 200 5.82 -3.00 -4.43
N THR A 201 6.57 -2.79 -3.33
CA THR A 201 6.53 -3.63 -2.13
C THR A 201 5.10 -3.84 -1.63
N GLY A 202 4.31 -2.78 -1.52
CA GLY A 202 2.94 -2.88 -1.01
C GLY A 202 1.98 -3.66 -1.91
N LEU A 203 2.23 -3.74 -3.23
CA LEU A 203 1.50 -4.63 -4.14
C LEU A 203 1.99 -6.06 -3.99
N ASN A 204 3.31 -6.27 -4.01
CA ASN A 204 3.94 -7.59 -4.00
C ASN A 204 3.68 -8.41 -2.72
N TRP A 205 3.45 -7.75 -1.59
CA TRP A 205 3.12 -8.38 -0.32
C TRP A 205 1.61 -8.61 -0.13
N SER A 206 0.77 -8.07 -1.02
CA SER A 206 -0.69 -8.25 -0.92
C SER A 206 -1.10 -9.65 -1.37
N LYS A 207 -2.04 -10.23 -0.63
CA LYS A 207 -2.76 -11.47 -0.93
C LYS A 207 -4.24 -11.22 -1.24
N VAL A 208 -4.65 -9.96 -1.17
CA VAL A 208 -6.01 -9.48 -1.45
C VAL A 208 -5.98 -8.48 -2.60
N PRO A 209 -7.08 -8.28 -3.33
CA PRO A 209 -7.14 -7.31 -4.42
C PRO A 209 -6.68 -5.92 -3.96
N VAL A 210 -5.70 -5.32 -4.66
CA VAL A 210 -5.03 -4.10 -4.23
C VAL A 210 -4.86 -3.11 -5.36
N THR A 211 -5.00 -1.83 -5.05
CA THR A 211 -4.69 -0.72 -5.95
C THR A 211 -3.91 0.38 -5.22
N ILE A 212 -2.92 0.98 -5.89
CA ILE A 212 -2.37 2.27 -5.50
C ILE A 212 -3.10 3.33 -6.32
N VAL A 213 -3.63 4.35 -5.65
CA VAL A 213 -4.36 5.46 -6.27
C VAL A 213 -3.45 6.69 -6.20
N GLU A 214 -2.96 7.12 -7.34
CA GLU A 214 -2.27 8.40 -7.49
C GLU A 214 -3.32 9.48 -7.81
N MET A 215 -3.72 10.22 -6.79
CA MET A 215 -4.88 11.13 -6.85
C MET A 215 -4.65 12.36 -7.72
N GLY A 216 -3.40 12.70 -8.01
CA GLY A 216 -2.95 13.82 -8.83
C GLY A 216 -1.48 14.14 -8.56
N PHE A 217 -0.93 15.15 -9.19
CA PHE A 217 0.49 15.51 -9.14
C PHE A 217 0.76 16.70 -8.22
N LEU A 218 1.48 16.49 -7.12
CA LEU A 218 1.90 17.55 -6.20
C LEU A 218 2.94 18.49 -6.80
N SER A 219 3.63 18.09 -7.87
CA SER A 219 4.52 18.93 -8.66
C SER A 219 3.79 19.91 -9.58
N ASN A 220 2.47 19.72 -9.78
CA ASN A 220 1.64 20.64 -10.57
C ASN A 220 0.97 21.68 -9.66
N PRO A 221 1.19 23.01 -9.89
CA PRO A 221 0.64 24.04 -9.01
C PRO A 221 -0.88 24.07 -8.90
N GLY A 222 -1.58 23.68 -9.98
CA GLY A 222 -3.04 23.60 -9.99
C GLY A 222 -3.56 22.41 -9.20
N GLU A 223 -2.98 21.23 -9.44
CA GLU A 223 -3.40 20.00 -8.75
C GLU A 223 -3.01 20.01 -7.27
N ASP A 224 -1.85 20.56 -6.90
CA ASP A 224 -1.47 20.72 -5.49
C ASP A 224 -2.52 21.53 -4.71
N ARG A 225 -3.01 22.66 -5.26
CA ARG A 225 -4.09 23.43 -4.63
C ARG A 225 -5.39 22.62 -4.54
N LEU A 226 -5.75 21.90 -5.60
CA LEU A 226 -6.95 21.06 -5.62
C LEU A 226 -6.86 19.94 -4.58
N LEU A 227 -5.79 19.15 -4.59
CA LEU A 227 -5.55 18.05 -3.65
C LEU A 227 -5.53 18.50 -2.19
N SER A 228 -5.13 19.77 -1.95
CA SER A 228 -5.11 20.39 -0.63
C SER A 228 -6.47 20.97 -0.20
N SER A 229 -7.46 21.02 -1.12
CA SER A 229 -8.78 21.59 -0.84
C SER A 229 -9.78 20.51 -0.40
N GLU A 230 -10.64 20.88 0.54
CA GLU A 230 -11.64 19.99 1.10
C GLU A 230 -12.66 19.52 0.04
N ASP A 231 -13.14 20.44 -0.78
CA ASP A 231 -14.13 20.14 -1.83
C ASP A 231 -13.62 19.11 -2.84
N TYR A 232 -12.36 19.23 -3.26
CA TYR A 232 -11.78 18.29 -4.22
C TYR A 232 -11.50 16.93 -3.57
N GLN A 233 -11.02 16.90 -2.33
CA GLN A 233 -10.86 15.68 -1.55
C GLN A 233 -12.21 14.94 -1.39
N ASN A 234 -13.30 15.64 -1.12
CA ASN A 234 -14.64 15.06 -1.03
C ASN A 234 -15.08 14.44 -2.37
N LYS A 235 -14.77 15.07 -3.51
CA LYS A 235 -15.02 14.49 -4.83
C LYS A 235 -14.18 13.24 -5.08
N ILE A 236 -12.92 13.22 -4.68
CA ILE A 236 -12.05 12.02 -4.74
C ILE A 236 -12.68 10.89 -3.93
N VAL A 237 -13.07 11.17 -2.69
CA VAL A 237 -13.73 10.19 -1.80
C VAL A 237 -14.98 9.61 -2.44
N GLN A 238 -15.86 10.47 -2.98
CA GLN A 238 -17.06 10.01 -3.68
C GLN A 238 -16.73 9.12 -4.87
N GLY A 239 -15.70 9.48 -5.65
CA GLY A 239 -15.21 8.65 -6.77
C GLY A 239 -14.71 7.29 -6.32
N ILE A 240 -13.92 7.22 -5.23
CA ILE A 240 -13.44 5.96 -4.69
C ILE A 240 -14.58 5.09 -4.18
N VAL A 241 -15.53 5.67 -3.44
CA VAL A 241 -16.72 4.96 -2.93
C VAL A 241 -17.53 4.35 -4.07
N ASN A 242 -17.80 5.13 -5.12
CA ASN A 242 -18.51 4.65 -6.31
C ASN A 242 -17.73 3.53 -7.02
N GLY A 243 -16.39 3.69 -7.13
CA GLY A 243 -15.54 2.68 -7.75
C GLY A 243 -15.48 1.37 -6.96
N ILE A 244 -15.46 1.43 -5.63
CA ILE A 244 -15.56 0.24 -4.77
C ILE A 244 -16.92 -0.45 -4.97
N GLY A 245 -18.02 0.30 -4.97
CA GLY A 245 -19.37 -0.23 -5.20
C GLY A 245 -19.50 -0.91 -6.57
N GLU A 246 -18.96 -0.31 -7.64
CA GLU A 246 -18.93 -0.90 -8.99
C GLU A 246 -18.07 -2.17 -9.04
N TYR A 247 -16.95 -2.20 -8.33
CA TYR A 247 -16.06 -3.38 -8.31
C TYR A 247 -16.67 -4.56 -7.55
N LEU A 248 -17.42 -4.31 -6.47
CA LEU A 248 -17.99 -5.34 -5.60
C LEU A 248 -19.40 -5.81 -6.02
N SER A 249 -20.02 -5.16 -7.01
CA SER A 249 -21.30 -5.56 -7.59
C SER A 249 -21.12 -6.76 -8.54
#